data_44ad282697b4e65ca75035fe3ed4db50
#
_entry.id   44ad282697b4e65ca75035fe3ed4db50
#
_cell.length_a   1.000
_cell.length_b   1.000
_cell.length_c   1.000
_cell.angle_alpha   90.00
_cell.angle_beta   90.00
_cell.angle_gamma   90.00
#
_symmetry.space_group_name_H-M   'P 1'
#
loop_
_entity.id
_entity.type
_entity.pdbx_description
1 polymer ?
#
loop_
_entity_poly.entity_id
_entity_poly.type
_entity_poly.pdbx_seq_one_letter_code
_entity_poly.pdbx_strand_id
1 'polypeptide(L)'
;TMQELKFNETSIVIEHKVAQICKEMEENGFALDIQKAQILSATLSGEMFDIEEEMQTVFPPIIEERISAKTGKRLQDKVTVFNPGSRKQIVKRLIGKGVRLTKKTEAGNFTIDEDVLEGIDLPEAKIFGRYLMIQKRVAAVSSWLNLVGDDGRMHGRIITNGAVTGRATHNTPNMGQVPAVGKPYGEECRAMFGVAPGMMQVGVDLSGIELRCLGHYLNDQAWID
;
A
#
# COMPACT_ATOMS: atom_id res chain seq x y z
N THR A 1 -33.02 -17.28 12.39
CA THR A 1 -33.46 -16.48 11.23
C THR A 1 -33.08 -15.01 11.42
N MET A 2 -33.10 -14.19 10.35
CA MET A 2 -32.86 -12.75 10.44
C MET A 2 -33.84 -12.05 11.38
N GLN A 3 -35.10 -12.51 11.45
CA GLN A 3 -36.10 -12.00 12.39
C GLN A 3 -35.74 -12.26 13.85
N GLU A 4 -35.20 -13.44 14.17
CA GLU A 4 -34.71 -13.78 15.50
C GLU A 4 -33.53 -12.89 15.93
N LEU A 5 -32.67 -12.50 14.98
CA LEU A 5 -31.55 -11.61 15.22
C LEU A 5 -31.96 -10.12 15.26
N LYS A 6 -33.24 -9.80 15.09
CA LYS A 6 -33.79 -8.44 15.10
C LYS A 6 -33.14 -7.47 14.14
N PHE A 7 -32.70 -7.95 12.96
CA PHE A 7 -32.20 -7.05 11.91
C PHE A 7 -33.33 -6.15 11.40
N ASN A 8 -32.99 -4.87 11.23
CA ASN A 8 -33.91 -3.91 10.63
C ASN A 8 -34.06 -4.22 9.13
N GLU A 9 -35.30 -4.38 8.66
CA GLU A 9 -35.61 -4.67 7.27
C GLU A 9 -35.07 -3.59 6.32
N THR A 10 -35.14 -2.32 6.71
CA THR A 10 -34.57 -1.21 5.94
C THR A 10 -33.08 -1.35 5.72
N SER A 11 -32.33 -1.77 6.75
CA SER A 11 -30.88 -1.99 6.64
C SER A 11 -30.57 -3.12 5.64
N ILE A 12 -31.36 -4.21 5.65
CA ILE A 12 -31.20 -5.32 4.73
C ILE A 12 -31.44 -4.86 3.27
N VAL A 13 -32.49 -4.06 3.05
CA VAL A 13 -32.81 -3.52 1.70
C VAL A 13 -31.69 -2.59 1.21
N ILE A 14 -31.15 -1.74 2.09
CA ILE A 14 -30.03 -0.85 1.76
C ILE A 14 -28.81 -1.67 1.36
N GLU A 15 -28.42 -2.66 2.16
CA GLU A 15 -27.25 -3.52 1.86
C GLU A 15 -27.39 -4.24 0.52
N HIS A 16 -28.57 -4.77 0.20
CA HIS A 16 -28.77 -5.40 -1.10
C HIS A 16 -28.66 -4.41 -2.26
N LYS A 17 -29.18 -3.19 -2.12
CA LYS A 17 -29.04 -2.15 -3.15
C LYS A 17 -27.58 -1.73 -3.31
N VAL A 18 -26.86 -1.54 -2.20
CA VAL A 18 -25.42 -1.21 -2.24
C VAL A 18 -24.63 -2.34 -2.91
N ALA A 19 -24.95 -3.60 -2.61
CA ALA A 19 -24.30 -4.74 -3.25
C ALA A 19 -24.54 -4.77 -4.76
N GLN A 20 -25.74 -4.42 -5.24
CA GLN A 20 -26.04 -4.30 -6.67
C GLN A 20 -25.20 -3.19 -7.33
N ILE A 21 -25.14 -2.00 -6.71
CA ILE A 21 -24.31 -0.89 -7.21
C ILE A 21 -22.84 -1.30 -7.25
N CYS A 22 -22.31 -1.93 -6.19
CA CYS A 22 -20.94 -2.41 -6.16
C CYS A 22 -20.66 -3.41 -7.30
N LYS A 23 -21.61 -4.30 -7.58
CA LYS A 23 -21.50 -5.24 -8.70
C LYS A 23 -21.46 -4.54 -10.04
N GLU A 24 -22.30 -3.55 -10.27
CA GLU A 24 -22.26 -2.72 -11.49
C GLU A 24 -20.93 -1.96 -11.61
N MET A 25 -20.37 -1.46 -10.50
CA MET A 25 -19.05 -0.82 -10.47
C MET A 25 -17.93 -1.82 -10.85
N GLU A 26 -17.99 -3.04 -10.32
CA GLU A 26 -17.06 -4.12 -10.68
C GLU A 26 -17.15 -4.47 -12.18
N GLU A 27 -18.37 -4.64 -12.70
CA GLU A 27 -18.61 -4.99 -14.11
C GLU A 27 -18.16 -3.87 -15.06
N ASN A 28 -18.42 -2.62 -14.70
CA ASN A 28 -17.97 -1.46 -15.48
C ASN A 28 -16.47 -1.24 -15.42
N GLY A 29 -15.85 -1.39 -14.25
CA GLY A 29 -14.42 -1.15 -14.03
C GLY A 29 -13.96 0.26 -14.40
N PHE A 30 -12.64 0.48 -14.37
CA PHE A 30 -11.98 1.71 -14.81
C PHE A 30 -11.06 1.44 -15.99
N ALA A 31 -11.09 2.24 -17.03
CA ALA A 31 -10.13 2.12 -18.12
C ALA A 31 -8.71 2.38 -17.61
N LEU A 32 -7.75 1.51 -17.98
CA LEU A 32 -6.34 1.65 -17.67
C LEU A 32 -5.57 1.99 -18.95
N ASP A 33 -4.80 3.07 -18.90
CA ASP A 33 -3.81 3.41 -19.93
C ASP A 33 -2.59 2.49 -19.73
N ILE A 34 -2.61 1.35 -20.41
CA ILE A 34 -1.58 0.31 -20.31
C ILE A 34 -0.20 0.87 -20.70
N GLN A 35 -0.16 1.74 -21.71
CA GLN A 35 1.11 2.32 -22.17
C GLN A 35 1.73 3.22 -21.10
N LYS A 36 0.95 4.11 -20.48
CA LYS A 36 1.44 4.92 -19.36
C LYS A 36 1.86 4.05 -18.17
N ALA A 37 1.09 3.00 -17.87
CA ALA A 37 1.44 2.07 -16.80
C ALA A 37 2.78 1.35 -17.05
N GLN A 38 3.04 0.91 -18.28
CA GLN A 38 4.31 0.29 -18.67
C GLN A 38 5.47 1.27 -18.56
N ILE A 39 5.30 2.50 -19.03
CA ILE A 39 6.34 3.56 -18.94
C ILE A 39 6.64 3.84 -17.46
N LEU A 40 5.64 4.04 -16.63
CA LEU A 40 5.84 4.29 -15.20
C LEU A 40 6.50 3.10 -14.51
N SER A 41 6.10 1.87 -14.83
CA SER A 41 6.71 0.65 -14.30
C SER A 41 8.20 0.58 -14.63
N ALA A 42 8.59 0.88 -15.87
CA ALA A 42 9.99 0.90 -16.29
C ALA A 42 10.78 1.99 -15.56
N THR A 43 10.24 3.20 -15.47
CA THR A 43 10.86 4.32 -14.74
C THR A 43 11.11 3.97 -13.28
N LEU A 44 10.08 3.49 -12.57
CA LEU A 44 10.19 3.12 -11.16
C LEU A 44 11.15 1.96 -10.92
N SER A 45 11.19 0.99 -11.86
CA SER A 45 12.13 -0.14 -11.77
C SER A 45 13.57 0.33 -11.95
N GLY A 46 13.81 1.28 -12.86
CA GLY A 46 15.13 1.92 -13.03
C GLY A 46 15.57 2.65 -11.76
N GLU A 47 14.70 3.50 -11.20
CA GLU A 47 15.01 4.19 -9.95
C GLU A 47 15.25 3.22 -8.77
N MET A 48 14.49 2.14 -8.70
CA MET A 48 14.68 1.12 -7.67
C MET A 48 16.06 0.47 -7.79
N PHE A 49 16.48 0.18 -9.00
CA PHE A 49 17.82 -0.37 -9.28
C PHE A 49 18.92 0.60 -8.85
N ASP A 50 18.82 1.89 -9.22
CA ASP A 50 19.81 2.91 -8.85
C ASP A 50 19.95 3.03 -7.32
N ILE A 51 18.81 3.00 -6.60
CA ILE A 51 18.82 3.03 -5.12
C ILE A 51 19.44 1.75 -4.56
N GLU A 52 19.20 0.59 -5.16
CA GLU A 52 19.81 -0.67 -4.73
C GLU A 52 21.34 -0.63 -4.88
N GLU A 53 21.87 -0.07 -5.97
CA GLU A 53 23.30 0.13 -6.14
C GLU A 53 23.88 1.11 -5.09
N GLU A 54 23.20 2.24 -4.87
CA GLU A 54 23.58 3.19 -3.82
C GLU A 54 23.63 2.49 -2.45
N MET A 55 22.63 1.67 -2.11
CA MET A 55 22.59 0.94 -0.86
C MET A 55 23.72 -0.10 -0.73
N GLN A 56 24.14 -0.77 -1.81
CA GLN A 56 25.28 -1.70 -1.74
C GLN A 56 26.59 -0.96 -1.42
N THR A 57 26.70 0.29 -1.88
CA THR A 57 27.86 1.14 -1.55
C THR A 57 27.85 1.58 -0.10
N VAL A 58 26.67 2.00 0.41
CA VAL A 58 26.51 2.48 1.81
C VAL A 58 26.56 1.31 2.80
N PHE A 59 26.08 0.13 2.44
CA PHE A 59 26.01 -1.07 3.28
C PHE A 59 26.77 -2.23 2.66
N PRO A 60 28.11 -2.25 2.74
CA PRO A 60 28.88 -3.36 2.20
C PRO A 60 28.51 -4.69 2.85
N PRO A 61 28.79 -5.82 2.19
CA PRO A 61 28.53 -7.15 2.71
C PRO A 61 29.15 -7.35 4.11
N ILE A 62 28.41 -8.05 4.98
CA ILE A 62 28.93 -8.47 6.27
C ILE A 62 29.65 -9.80 6.06
N ILE A 63 30.93 -9.85 6.44
CA ILE A 63 31.74 -11.07 6.40
C ILE A 63 31.84 -11.60 7.82
N GLU A 64 31.29 -12.80 8.05
CA GLU A 64 31.36 -13.48 9.33
C GLU A 64 32.38 -14.64 9.21
N GLU A 65 33.49 -14.55 9.96
CA GLU A 65 34.44 -15.67 10.06
C GLU A 65 33.77 -16.87 10.74
N ARG A 66 33.99 -18.04 10.18
CA ARG A 66 33.40 -19.28 10.71
C ARG A 66 34.47 -20.26 11.12
N ILE A 67 34.37 -20.75 12.36
CA ILE A 67 35.24 -21.83 12.90
C ILE A 67 34.36 -23.03 13.18
N SER A 68 34.80 -24.21 12.74
CA SER A 68 34.09 -25.45 13.04
C SER A 68 34.12 -25.74 14.55
N ALA A 69 32.95 -25.81 15.16
CA ALA A 69 32.83 -26.17 16.58
C ALA A 69 33.36 -27.61 16.92
N LYS A 70 33.39 -28.49 15.89
CA LYS A 70 33.87 -29.88 16.08
C LYS A 70 35.38 -30.06 15.90
N THR A 71 35.99 -29.29 14.98
CA THR A 71 37.37 -29.54 14.55
C THR A 71 38.30 -28.34 14.81
N GLY A 72 37.78 -27.18 15.24
CA GLY A 72 38.55 -25.96 15.41
C GLY A 72 39.11 -25.36 14.10
N LYS A 73 38.84 -25.98 12.95
CA LYS A 73 39.35 -25.51 11.66
C LYS A 73 38.52 -24.31 11.15
N ARG A 74 39.21 -23.37 10.50
CA ARG A 74 38.56 -22.26 9.78
C ARG A 74 37.74 -22.82 8.62
N LEU A 75 36.48 -22.44 8.58
CA LEU A 75 35.54 -22.71 7.48
C LEU A 75 35.51 -21.52 6.54
N GLN A 76 34.89 -21.69 5.38
CA GLN A 76 34.61 -20.59 4.46
C GLN A 76 33.79 -19.50 5.17
N ASP A 77 34.21 -18.26 5.05
CA ASP A 77 33.53 -17.11 5.63
C ASP A 77 32.11 -17.00 5.09
N LYS A 78 31.17 -16.64 5.94
CA LYS A 78 29.80 -16.38 5.50
C LYS A 78 29.68 -14.93 5.09
N VAL A 79 29.49 -14.72 3.79
CA VAL A 79 29.24 -13.40 3.20
C VAL A 79 27.75 -13.15 3.13
N THR A 80 27.26 -12.12 3.82
CA THR A 80 25.85 -11.71 3.78
C THR A 80 25.77 -10.37 3.03
N VAL A 81 25.31 -10.41 1.79
CA VAL A 81 25.04 -9.20 0.98
C VAL A 81 23.82 -8.50 1.56
N PHE A 82 23.83 -7.16 1.57
CA PHE A 82 22.70 -6.39 2.03
C PHE A 82 21.51 -6.56 1.06
N ASN A 83 20.34 -6.88 1.62
CA ASN A 83 19.08 -6.98 0.86
C ASN A 83 18.19 -5.81 1.25
N PRO A 84 17.99 -4.80 0.37
CA PRO A 84 17.16 -3.62 0.63
C PRO A 84 15.70 -3.95 0.94
N GLY A 85 15.16 -5.03 0.39
CA GLY A 85 13.80 -5.50 0.67
C GLY A 85 13.64 -6.17 2.04
N SER A 86 14.74 -6.47 2.74
CA SER A 86 14.72 -7.16 4.02
C SER A 86 14.59 -6.19 5.19
N ARG A 87 13.37 -6.00 5.70
CA ARG A 87 13.12 -5.16 6.88
C ARG A 87 13.97 -5.55 8.09
N LYS A 88 14.27 -6.84 8.27
CA LYS A 88 15.16 -7.33 9.35
C LYS A 88 16.58 -6.82 9.18
N GLN A 89 17.10 -6.78 7.95
CA GLN A 89 18.45 -6.25 7.71
C GLN A 89 18.48 -4.74 7.87
N ILE A 90 17.46 -4.01 7.40
CA ILE A 90 17.31 -2.57 7.62
C ILE A 90 17.33 -2.26 9.12
N VAL A 91 16.50 -2.94 9.93
CA VAL A 91 16.48 -2.80 11.39
C VAL A 91 17.88 -3.02 12.00
N LYS A 92 18.56 -4.11 11.60
CA LYS A 92 19.92 -4.42 12.12
C LYS A 92 20.91 -3.29 11.79
N ARG A 93 20.84 -2.72 10.57
CA ARG A 93 21.72 -1.63 10.15
C ARG A 93 21.42 -0.33 10.91
N LEU A 94 20.14 0.03 11.08
CA LEU A 94 19.75 1.23 11.82
C LEU A 94 20.15 1.14 13.31
N ILE A 95 19.92 0.00 13.95
CA ILE A 95 20.36 -0.22 15.35
C ILE A 95 21.89 -0.15 15.46
N GLY A 96 22.62 -0.72 14.49
CA GLY A 96 24.08 -0.62 14.44
C GLY A 96 24.61 0.82 14.28
N LYS A 97 23.79 1.74 13.78
CA LYS A 97 24.06 3.19 13.70
C LYS A 97 23.57 3.96 14.94
N GLY A 98 23.09 3.27 15.99
CA GLY A 98 22.63 3.88 17.24
C GLY A 98 21.16 4.31 17.26
N VAL A 99 20.38 3.97 16.23
CA VAL A 99 18.95 4.30 16.19
C VAL A 99 18.18 3.47 17.21
N ARG A 100 17.35 4.13 18.02
CA ARG A 100 16.42 3.49 18.95
C ARG A 100 15.05 3.33 18.31
N LEU A 101 14.72 2.11 17.92
CA LEU A 101 13.39 1.76 17.38
C LEU A 101 12.47 1.35 18.54
N THR A 102 11.27 1.93 18.61
CA THR A 102 10.32 1.70 19.70
C THR A 102 9.08 0.93 19.23
N LYS A 103 8.64 1.16 18.00
CA LYS A 103 7.41 0.57 17.45
C LYS A 103 7.63 -0.89 17.04
N LYS A 104 6.79 -1.81 17.56
CA LYS A 104 6.83 -3.24 17.24
C LYS A 104 5.50 -3.72 16.72
N THR A 105 5.54 -4.76 15.89
CA THR A 105 4.36 -5.53 15.48
C THR A 105 3.90 -6.44 16.62
N GLU A 106 2.70 -6.99 16.53
CA GLU A 106 2.18 -8.00 17.47
C GLU A 106 3.12 -9.21 17.62
N ALA A 107 3.82 -9.58 16.54
CA ALA A 107 4.83 -10.64 16.55
C ALA A 107 6.18 -10.23 17.18
N GLY A 108 6.28 -9.02 17.77
CA GLY A 108 7.47 -8.52 18.46
C GLY A 108 8.59 -8.01 17.56
N ASN A 109 8.43 -8.01 16.23
CA ASN A 109 9.42 -7.46 15.30
C ASN A 109 9.30 -5.93 15.26
N PHE A 110 10.42 -5.23 15.10
CA PHE A 110 10.39 -3.79 14.89
C PHE A 110 9.66 -3.41 13.61
N THR A 111 8.76 -2.44 13.69
CA THR A 111 8.07 -1.87 12.54
C THR A 111 9.00 -0.89 11.84
N ILE A 112 9.14 -1.04 10.52
CA ILE A 112 9.79 -0.10 9.62
C ILE A 112 8.77 0.27 8.55
N ASP A 113 8.22 1.46 8.68
CA ASP A 113 7.32 2.10 7.71
C ASP A 113 7.85 3.49 7.36
N GLU A 114 7.19 4.18 6.44
CA GLU A 114 7.60 5.50 5.99
C GLU A 114 7.65 6.49 7.15
N ASP A 115 6.63 6.50 8.02
CA ASP A 115 6.53 7.43 9.16
C ASP A 115 7.68 7.21 10.15
N VAL A 116 8.04 5.94 10.42
CA VAL A 116 9.17 5.61 11.31
C VAL A 116 10.50 6.09 10.71
N LEU A 117 10.67 5.91 9.39
CA LEU A 117 11.92 6.30 8.71
C LEU A 117 12.04 7.82 8.56
N GLU A 118 10.94 8.54 8.32
CA GLU A 118 10.90 10.00 8.29
C GLU A 118 11.31 10.63 9.64
N GLY A 119 10.96 9.97 10.75
CA GLY A 119 11.32 10.41 12.09
C GLY A 119 12.80 10.18 12.47
N ILE A 120 13.59 9.53 11.60
CA ILE A 120 15.00 9.22 11.86
C ILE A 120 15.90 10.20 11.11
N ASP A 121 16.63 11.04 11.82
CA ASP A 121 17.57 12.00 11.21
C ASP A 121 18.91 11.31 10.84
N LEU A 122 18.84 10.42 9.87
CA LEU A 122 19.99 9.76 9.25
C LEU A 122 19.83 9.72 7.73
N PRO A 123 20.90 10.01 6.95
CA PRO A 123 20.85 9.88 5.49
C PRO A 123 20.40 8.50 5.02
N GLU A 124 20.87 7.46 5.68
CA GLU A 124 20.53 6.07 5.36
C GLU A 124 19.05 5.77 5.58
N ALA A 125 18.40 6.36 6.57
CA ALA A 125 16.96 6.20 6.80
C ALA A 125 16.14 6.80 5.65
N LYS A 126 16.59 7.93 5.09
CA LYS A 126 15.97 8.56 3.91
C LYS A 126 16.07 7.68 2.67
N ILE A 127 17.22 7.04 2.44
CA ILE A 127 17.42 6.08 1.33
C ILE A 127 16.48 4.89 1.50
N PHE A 128 16.38 4.32 2.71
CA PHE A 128 15.43 3.23 2.99
C PHE A 128 13.97 3.65 2.77
N GLY A 129 13.58 4.84 3.23
CA GLY A 129 12.23 5.37 3.01
C GLY A 129 11.90 5.49 1.53
N ARG A 130 12.80 6.08 0.74
CA ARG A 130 12.67 6.20 -0.71
C ARG A 130 12.56 4.82 -1.39
N TYR A 131 13.41 3.88 -1.03
CA TYR A 131 13.36 2.52 -1.57
C TYR A 131 12.02 1.84 -1.30
N LEU A 132 11.56 1.83 -0.04
CA LEU A 132 10.31 1.17 0.34
C LEU A 132 9.09 1.82 -0.33
N MET A 133 9.12 3.14 -0.50
CA MET A 133 8.08 3.87 -1.21
C MET A 133 8.05 3.45 -2.69
N ILE A 134 9.19 3.46 -3.39
CA ILE A 134 9.28 3.06 -4.80
C ILE A 134 8.88 1.58 -4.97
N GLN A 135 9.34 0.70 -4.08
CA GLN A 135 8.96 -0.71 -4.09
C GLN A 135 7.44 -0.90 -4.02
N LYS A 136 6.74 -0.12 -3.18
CA LYS A 136 5.27 -0.13 -3.13
C LYS A 136 4.65 0.34 -4.45
N ARG A 137 5.21 1.35 -5.10
CA ARG A 137 4.71 1.86 -6.39
C ARG A 137 4.92 0.83 -7.50
N VAL A 138 6.10 0.25 -7.59
CA VAL A 138 6.38 -0.85 -8.53
C VAL A 138 5.39 -1.99 -8.35
N ALA A 139 5.18 -2.44 -7.11
CA ALA A 139 4.24 -3.52 -6.82
C ALA A 139 2.80 -3.17 -7.21
N ALA A 140 2.35 -1.94 -6.96
CA ALA A 140 1.01 -1.49 -7.34
C ALA A 140 0.83 -1.46 -8.86
N VAL A 141 1.74 -0.81 -9.59
CA VAL A 141 1.67 -0.71 -11.07
C VAL A 141 1.77 -2.08 -11.72
N SER A 142 2.67 -2.95 -11.25
CA SER A 142 2.78 -4.34 -11.72
C SER A 142 1.48 -5.13 -11.46
N SER A 143 0.86 -4.94 -10.31
CA SER A 143 -0.43 -5.56 -10.00
C SER A 143 -1.52 -5.10 -10.96
N TRP A 144 -1.59 -3.82 -11.29
CA TRP A 144 -2.55 -3.30 -12.26
C TRP A 144 -2.33 -3.87 -13.66
N LEU A 145 -1.08 -3.88 -14.13
CA LEU A 145 -0.72 -4.46 -15.43
C LEU A 145 -1.06 -5.97 -15.54
N ASN A 146 -0.96 -6.70 -14.43
CA ASN A 146 -1.27 -8.13 -14.38
C ASN A 146 -2.78 -8.43 -14.25
N LEU A 147 -3.56 -7.48 -13.76
CA LEU A 147 -4.98 -7.65 -13.46
C LEU A 147 -5.91 -6.91 -14.41
N VAL A 148 -5.36 -6.14 -15.36
CA VAL A 148 -6.17 -5.49 -16.40
C VAL A 148 -6.87 -6.55 -17.24
N GLY A 149 -8.19 -6.38 -17.46
CA GLY A 149 -8.98 -7.28 -18.29
C GLY A 149 -8.65 -7.14 -19.78
N ASP A 150 -9.13 -8.10 -20.57
CA ASP A 150 -8.98 -8.10 -22.04
C ASP A 150 -9.65 -6.89 -22.69
N ASP A 151 -10.61 -6.27 -22.01
CA ASP A 151 -11.29 -5.03 -22.41
C ASP A 151 -10.49 -3.75 -22.08
N GLY A 152 -9.28 -3.89 -21.52
CA GLY A 152 -8.42 -2.77 -21.09
C GLY A 152 -8.89 -2.08 -19.81
N ARG A 153 -9.74 -2.72 -19.00
CA ARG A 153 -10.31 -2.15 -17.80
C ARG A 153 -9.90 -2.91 -16.54
N MET A 154 -9.91 -2.19 -15.44
CA MET A 154 -9.65 -2.73 -14.11
C MET A 154 -10.96 -3.02 -13.39
N HIS A 155 -11.21 -4.28 -13.09
CA HIS A 155 -12.42 -4.76 -12.43
C HIS A 155 -12.12 -5.10 -10.96
N GLY A 156 -11.82 -4.06 -10.16
CA GLY A 156 -11.54 -4.24 -8.74
C GLY A 156 -12.77 -4.72 -7.97
N ARG A 157 -12.62 -5.79 -7.21
CA ARG A 157 -13.70 -6.37 -6.42
C ARG A 157 -14.00 -5.53 -5.19
N ILE A 158 -15.30 -5.33 -4.92
CA ILE A 158 -15.81 -4.60 -3.75
C ILE A 158 -16.64 -5.56 -2.89
N ILE A 159 -16.25 -5.71 -1.63
CA ILE A 159 -17.00 -6.50 -0.65
C ILE A 159 -17.70 -5.53 0.29
N THR A 160 -19.02 -5.46 0.23
CA THR A 160 -19.82 -4.54 1.03
C THR A 160 -19.63 -4.79 2.52
N ASN A 161 -19.81 -5.09 3.41
CA ASN A 161 -19.50 -5.42 4.80
C ASN A 161 -18.17 -6.17 5.00
N GLY A 162 -17.13 -5.85 4.23
CA GLY A 162 -15.85 -6.57 4.28
C GLY A 162 -15.01 -6.30 5.54
N ALA A 163 -15.24 -5.18 6.22
CA ALA A 163 -14.57 -4.82 7.47
C ALA A 163 -15.47 -5.06 8.68
N VAL A 164 -14.85 -5.32 9.85
CA VAL A 164 -15.58 -5.49 11.13
C VAL A 164 -16.43 -4.25 11.48
N THR A 165 -16.03 -3.08 10.99
CA THR A 165 -16.75 -1.81 11.17
C THR A 165 -17.96 -1.64 10.24
N GLY A 166 -18.27 -2.62 9.38
CA GLY A 166 -19.32 -2.52 8.37
C GLY A 166 -18.93 -1.72 7.13
N ARG A 167 -17.67 -1.25 7.00
CA ARG A 167 -17.18 -0.60 5.79
C ARG A 167 -16.94 -1.61 4.67
N ALA A 168 -17.11 -1.18 3.43
CA ALA A 168 -16.71 -1.94 2.27
C ALA A 168 -15.18 -2.09 2.22
N THR A 169 -14.72 -3.22 1.68
CA THR A 169 -13.31 -3.46 1.40
C THR A 169 -13.11 -3.70 -0.10
N HIS A 170 -11.92 -3.38 -0.58
CA HIS A 170 -11.54 -3.53 -1.98
C HIS A 170 -10.40 -4.52 -2.12
N ASN A 171 -10.46 -5.38 -3.14
CA ASN A 171 -9.35 -6.29 -3.47
C ASN A 171 -9.32 -6.60 -4.98
N THR A 172 -8.25 -7.18 -5.43
CA THR A 172 -8.01 -7.78 -6.74
C THR A 172 -8.36 -6.90 -7.95
N PRO A 173 -7.76 -5.71 -8.11
CA PRO A 173 -6.87 -5.02 -7.18
C PRO A 173 -7.63 -4.12 -6.19
N ASN A 174 -6.95 -3.67 -5.15
CA ASN A 174 -7.53 -2.67 -4.25
C ASN A 174 -7.49 -1.28 -4.89
N MET A 175 -8.56 -0.90 -5.58
CA MET A 175 -8.69 0.40 -6.25
C MET A 175 -8.80 1.59 -5.26
N GLY A 176 -9.16 1.33 -4.01
CA GLY A 176 -9.20 2.36 -2.96
C GLY A 176 -7.82 2.81 -2.49
N GLN A 177 -6.74 2.14 -2.88
CA GLN A 177 -5.37 2.46 -2.47
C GLN A 177 -4.51 3.10 -3.57
N VAL A 178 -5.10 3.57 -4.66
CA VAL A 178 -4.37 4.39 -5.65
C VAL A 178 -3.82 5.63 -4.94
N PRO A 179 -2.51 5.92 -5.07
CA PRO A 179 -1.89 7.03 -4.36
C PRO A 179 -2.61 8.37 -4.60
N ALA A 180 -2.73 9.19 -3.57
CA ALA A 180 -3.34 10.52 -3.69
C ALA A 180 -2.43 11.47 -4.47
N VAL A 181 -3.03 12.46 -5.14
CA VAL A 181 -2.32 13.62 -5.70
C VAL A 181 -1.53 14.29 -4.57
N GLY A 182 -0.30 14.70 -4.85
CA GLY A 182 0.62 15.25 -3.83
C GLY A 182 1.44 14.21 -3.05
N LYS A 183 1.16 12.91 -3.21
CA LYS A 183 2.08 11.85 -2.79
C LYS A 183 3.02 11.50 -3.94
N PRO A 184 4.27 11.03 -3.66
CA PRO A 184 5.20 10.61 -4.71
C PRO A 184 4.55 9.66 -5.72
N TYR A 185 4.64 9.99 -7.00
CA TYR A 185 3.99 9.30 -8.14
C TYR A 185 2.46 9.22 -8.08
N GLY A 186 1.81 10.03 -7.26
CA GLY A 186 0.35 10.00 -7.12
C GLY A 186 -0.37 10.50 -8.36
N GLU A 187 0.14 11.56 -8.98
CA GLU A 187 -0.42 12.12 -10.21
C GLU A 187 -0.28 11.14 -11.37
N GLU A 188 0.91 10.54 -11.55
CA GLU A 188 1.19 9.56 -12.59
C GLU A 188 0.33 8.31 -12.42
N CYS A 189 0.20 7.81 -11.18
CA CYS A 189 -0.66 6.67 -10.88
C CYS A 189 -2.14 6.97 -11.20
N ARG A 190 -2.64 8.16 -10.88
CA ARG A 190 -4.03 8.53 -11.16
C ARG A 190 -4.27 8.82 -12.63
N ALA A 191 -3.30 9.40 -13.33
CA ALA A 191 -3.40 9.71 -14.76
C ALA A 191 -3.48 8.46 -15.66
N MET A 192 -3.22 7.27 -15.11
CA MET A 192 -3.41 6.02 -15.85
C MET A 192 -4.87 5.54 -15.87
N PHE A 193 -5.70 6.00 -14.92
CA PHE A 193 -7.10 5.64 -14.85
C PHE A 193 -7.97 6.71 -15.51
N GLY A 194 -8.88 6.29 -16.35
CA GLY A 194 -9.70 7.22 -17.11
C GLY A 194 -11.02 6.63 -17.57
N VAL A 195 -11.61 7.30 -18.53
CA VAL A 195 -12.88 6.92 -19.15
C VAL A 195 -12.70 6.80 -20.67
N ALA A 196 -13.64 6.16 -21.34
CA ALA A 196 -13.62 6.02 -22.78
C ALA A 196 -13.70 7.39 -23.48
N PRO A 197 -13.19 7.51 -24.73
CA PRO A 197 -13.31 8.72 -25.51
C PRO A 197 -14.78 9.20 -25.60
N GLY A 198 -15.00 10.50 -25.41
CA GLY A 198 -16.33 11.11 -25.37
C GLY A 198 -17.05 11.01 -24.03
N MET A 199 -16.46 10.35 -23.04
CA MET A 199 -16.99 10.30 -21.67
C MET A 199 -16.24 11.29 -20.76
N MET A 200 -16.90 11.72 -19.68
CA MET A 200 -16.32 12.57 -18.65
C MET A 200 -16.40 11.84 -17.30
N GLN A 201 -15.30 11.85 -16.57
CA GLN A 201 -15.30 11.34 -15.19
C GLN A 201 -15.82 12.42 -14.25
N VAL A 202 -16.85 12.11 -13.48
CA VAL A 202 -17.39 12.96 -12.42
C VAL A 202 -17.09 12.33 -11.08
N GLY A 203 -16.44 13.09 -10.19
CA GLY A 203 -16.16 12.68 -8.80
C GLY A 203 -16.97 13.52 -7.83
N VAL A 204 -17.58 12.89 -6.84
CA VAL A 204 -18.27 13.56 -5.73
C VAL A 204 -17.76 12.98 -4.43
N ASP A 205 -17.38 13.86 -3.51
CA ASP A 205 -16.96 13.49 -2.15
C ASP A 205 -17.77 14.27 -1.11
N LEU A 206 -18.21 13.58 -0.07
CA LEU A 206 -18.98 14.19 1.01
C LEU A 206 -18.02 14.64 2.12
N SER A 207 -17.74 15.93 2.17
CA SER A 207 -16.84 16.51 3.15
C SER A 207 -17.32 16.26 4.58
N GLY A 208 -16.42 15.70 5.41
CA GLY A 208 -16.66 15.50 6.84
C GLY A 208 -17.84 14.62 7.20
N ILE A 209 -18.26 13.69 6.33
CA ILE A 209 -19.48 12.88 6.52
C ILE A 209 -19.51 12.16 7.87
N GLU A 210 -18.39 11.67 8.37
CA GLU A 210 -18.31 10.98 9.67
C GLU A 210 -18.60 11.93 10.84
N LEU A 211 -18.07 13.16 10.77
CA LEU A 211 -18.35 14.19 11.79
C LEU A 211 -19.79 14.68 11.72
N ARG A 212 -20.33 14.82 10.53
CA ARG A 212 -21.76 15.19 10.35
C ARG A 212 -22.69 14.11 10.88
N CYS A 213 -22.40 12.86 10.64
CA CYS A 213 -23.14 11.74 11.23
C CYS A 213 -23.04 11.75 12.75
N LEU A 214 -21.87 11.99 13.32
CA LEU A 214 -21.68 12.12 14.77
C LEU A 214 -22.49 13.29 15.33
N GLY A 215 -22.43 14.46 14.68
CA GLY A 215 -23.25 15.63 15.04
C GLY A 215 -24.75 15.30 15.06
N HIS A 216 -25.24 14.54 14.09
CA HIS A 216 -26.62 14.07 14.05
C HIS A 216 -26.97 13.21 15.27
N TYR A 217 -26.13 12.25 15.64
CA TYR A 217 -26.36 11.40 16.82
C TYR A 217 -26.26 12.17 18.14
N LEU A 218 -25.39 13.19 18.19
CA LEU A 218 -25.25 14.08 19.35
C LEU A 218 -26.34 15.18 19.39
N ASN A 219 -27.15 15.32 18.35
CA ASN A 219 -28.11 16.39 18.15
C ASN A 219 -27.47 17.81 18.24
N ASP A 220 -26.25 17.92 17.69
CA ASP A 220 -25.45 19.16 17.67
C ASP A 220 -25.41 19.74 16.26
N GLN A 221 -26.18 20.81 16.04
CA GLN A 221 -26.35 21.42 14.73
C GLN A 221 -25.05 22.03 14.19
N ALA A 222 -24.17 22.53 15.05
CA ALA A 222 -22.89 23.13 14.63
C ALA A 222 -21.93 22.15 13.94
N TRP A 223 -22.15 20.83 14.12
CA TRP A 223 -21.36 19.77 13.49
C TRP A 223 -22.04 19.20 12.24
N ILE A 224 -23.31 19.54 12.01
CA ILE A 224 -24.07 19.05 10.85
C ILE A 224 -23.89 19.99 9.65
N ASP A 225 -23.81 21.31 9.89
CA ASP A 225 -23.61 22.35 8.88
C ASP A 225 -22.15 22.46 8.42
#